data_67cf34c0a138431fe7015f62df45c20e
#
_entry.id   67cf34c0a138431fe7015f62df45c20e
#
_cell.length_a   1.000
_cell.length_b   1.000
_cell.length_c   1.000
_cell.angle_alpha   90.00
_cell.angle_beta   90.00
_cell.angle_gamma   90.00
#
_symmetry.space_group_name_H-M   'P 1'
#
loop_
_entity.id
_entity.type
_entity.pdbx_description
1 polymer ?
#
loop_
_entity_poly.entity_id
_entity_poly.type
_entity_poly.pdbx_seq_one_letter_code
_entity_poly.pdbx_strand_id
1 'polypeptide(L)'
;MKLKSVIAAFALAGLGAGMTAALPASAAAAAPALQQVAKFGHQVTGVTVSETGRIFVNFPRWTEDAPVSVAEVMKDGSIKPYPDAGWNAWRNASGDEISPADHFVCVQSVVADGHGSVWVLDPAAPATQALVPGGPKLVRIDLATNKVAKVYAFDQSVAIPGSYLNDVRFSSDGKFAFMTDSGQRGALVVLELASGKAKRVLDGHSSTQIEKGVQVHTDGKELHYPDGRKVQFSADSIALAPDGWLYWKPLTGHKLYRIQASALESKGFAGQDVAGDVQPFGEVGISDGFWIGDKATKGNGNLLYVTSPETNAVSVRDLSQGPSGALRTVVQDARLRWPDTFGQGPDGTIYVTTSHIQDSAFFKKDAPPSLPTQLWKFKPAE
;
A
#
# COMPACT_ATOMS: atom_id res chain seq x y z
N MET A 1 -29.39 23.73 -87.85
CA MET A 1 -30.87 23.69 -87.96
C MET A 1 -31.42 23.02 -86.70
N LYS A 2 -32.08 23.79 -85.81
CA LYS A 2 -33.27 23.53 -85.00
C LYS A 2 -33.30 22.18 -84.23
N LEU A 3 -33.58 22.05 -82.99
CA LEU A 3 -34.73 22.59 -82.22
C LEU A 3 -34.47 22.47 -80.71
N LYS A 4 -34.95 23.44 -79.98
CA LYS A 4 -34.99 23.46 -78.45
C LYS A 4 -36.11 22.57 -77.94
N SER A 5 -35.94 21.94 -76.85
CA SER A 5 -37.03 21.51 -76.00
C SER A 5 -36.65 21.71 -74.49
N VAL A 6 -37.46 22.48 -73.87
CA VAL A 6 -37.44 22.81 -72.41
C VAL A 6 -38.24 21.76 -71.73
N ILE A 7 -37.71 21.17 -70.61
CA ILE A 7 -38.51 20.41 -69.69
C ILE A 7 -38.22 20.97 -68.25
N ALA A 8 -39.25 21.47 -67.68
CA ALA A 8 -39.27 21.98 -66.32
C ALA A 8 -39.18 20.81 -65.32
N ALA A 9 -38.29 20.94 -64.32
CA ALA A 9 -38.22 20.01 -63.15
C ALA A 9 -38.88 20.67 -61.97
N PHE A 10 -39.89 20.01 -61.42
CA PHE A 10 -40.49 20.34 -60.10
C PHE A 10 -39.55 19.90 -58.98
N ALA A 11 -39.18 20.82 -58.11
CA ALA A 11 -38.46 20.52 -56.88
C ALA A 11 -39.49 20.25 -55.77
N LEU A 12 -39.51 19.03 -55.23
CA LEU A 12 -40.18 18.71 -53.97
C LEU A 12 -39.15 18.91 -52.82
N ALA A 13 -39.39 19.92 -52.02
CA ALA A 13 -38.66 20.11 -50.76
C ALA A 13 -39.27 19.19 -49.70
N GLY A 14 -38.59 18.10 -49.37
CA GLY A 14 -38.90 17.26 -48.19
C GLY A 14 -38.17 17.80 -46.97
N LEU A 15 -38.87 18.41 -46.02
CA LEU A 15 -38.38 18.70 -44.68
C LEU A 15 -38.34 17.39 -43.87
N GLY A 16 -37.17 16.76 -43.83
CA GLY A 16 -36.86 15.70 -42.86
C GLY A 16 -36.43 16.32 -41.53
N ALA A 17 -37.35 16.40 -40.56
CA ALA A 17 -36.97 16.71 -39.20
C ALA A 17 -36.23 15.51 -38.59
N GLY A 18 -34.89 15.56 -38.62
CA GLY A 18 -34.05 14.61 -37.90
C GLY A 18 -34.16 14.86 -36.40
N MET A 19 -34.94 14.07 -35.67
CA MET A 19 -34.87 13.97 -34.22
C MET A 19 -33.55 13.30 -33.86
N THR A 20 -32.53 14.07 -33.55
CA THR A 20 -31.34 13.58 -32.81
C THR A 20 -31.76 13.29 -31.41
N ALA A 21 -32.02 12.01 -31.07
CA ALA A 21 -32.15 11.57 -29.71
C ALA A 21 -30.79 11.78 -29.02
N ALA A 22 -30.68 12.79 -28.19
CA ALA A 22 -29.56 12.95 -27.26
C ALA A 22 -29.59 11.77 -26.31
N LEU A 23 -28.58 10.89 -26.39
CA LEU A 23 -28.36 9.87 -25.38
C LEU A 23 -28.18 10.58 -24.02
N PRO A 24 -28.84 10.12 -22.96
CA PRO A 24 -28.64 10.71 -21.65
C PRO A 24 -27.16 10.58 -21.27
N ALA A 25 -26.51 11.70 -20.98
CA ALA A 25 -25.17 11.69 -20.39
C ALA A 25 -25.26 10.85 -19.11
N SER A 26 -24.52 9.77 -19.06
CA SER A 26 -24.37 8.97 -17.84
C SER A 26 -23.88 9.94 -16.76
N ALA A 27 -24.70 10.18 -15.75
CA ALA A 27 -24.30 10.99 -14.62
C ALA A 27 -23.09 10.30 -13.98
N ALA A 28 -21.94 10.94 -14.06
CA ALA A 28 -20.76 10.46 -13.35
C ALA A 28 -21.13 10.33 -11.86
N ALA A 29 -20.97 9.14 -11.30
CA ALA A 29 -21.23 8.94 -9.89
C ALA A 29 -20.41 9.96 -9.07
N ALA A 30 -21.09 10.65 -8.14
CA ALA A 30 -20.41 11.62 -7.29
C ALA A 30 -19.25 10.93 -6.55
N ALA A 31 -18.09 11.58 -6.50
CA ALA A 31 -16.94 11.06 -5.76
C ALA A 31 -17.34 10.79 -4.29
N PRO A 32 -16.91 9.68 -3.69
CA PRO A 32 -17.26 9.35 -2.31
C PRO A 32 -16.76 10.43 -1.35
N ALA A 33 -17.59 10.76 -0.36
CA ALA A 33 -17.25 11.77 0.64
C ALA A 33 -16.11 11.27 1.54
N LEU A 34 -14.98 11.99 1.52
CA LEU A 34 -13.83 11.72 2.39
C LEU A 34 -14.14 12.25 3.81
N GLN A 35 -14.11 11.38 4.81
CA GLN A 35 -14.36 11.69 6.21
C GLN A 35 -13.09 11.49 7.04
N GLN A 36 -12.74 12.46 7.88
CA GLN A 36 -11.63 12.35 8.82
C GLN A 36 -12.03 11.48 10.01
N VAL A 37 -11.17 10.50 10.35
CA VAL A 37 -11.34 9.60 11.50
C VAL A 37 -10.51 10.07 12.68
N ALA A 38 -9.23 10.39 12.42
CA ALA A 38 -8.29 10.81 13.46
C ALA A 38 -7.23 11.77 12.90
N LYS A 39 -6.59 12.50 13.81
CA LYS A 39 -5.39 13.32 13.58
C LYS A 39 -4.30 12.85 14.53
N PHE A 40 -3.07 12.79 14.05
CA PHE A 40 -1.94 12.30 14.84
C PHE A 40 -0.86 13.36 14.94
N GLY A 41 -0.31 13.51 16.15
CA GLY A 41 0.85 14.35 16.43
C GLY A 41 2.17 13.73 16.01
N HIS A 42 2.14 12.60 15.27
CA HIS A 42 3.28 11.86 14.77
C HIS A 42 3.05 11.42 13.34
N GLN A 43 4.11 11.11 12.61
CA GLN A 43 4.03 10.62 11.24
C GLN A 43 3.44 9.21 11.22
N VAL A 44 2.22 9.06 10.69
CA VAL A 44 1.55 7.77 10.52
C VAL A 44 1.88 7.18 9.15
N THR A 45 2.02 5.85 9.07
CA THR A 45 2.11 5.14 7.78
C THR A 45 1.02 4.09 7.66
N GLY A 46 1.06 3.02 8.43
CA GLY A 46 0.14 1.91 8.31
C GLY A 46 -1.21 2.11 8.99
N VAL A 47 -2.21 1.46 8.45
CA VAL A 47 -3.52 1.28 9.08
C VAL A 47 -4.07 -0.10 8.78
N THR A 48 -4.72 -0.71 9.76
CA THR A 48 -5.54 -1.90 9.56
C THR A 48 -6.81 -1.85 10.40
N VAL A 49 -7.83 -2.58 9.98
CA VAL A 49 -9.09 -2.71 10.73
C VAL A 49 -9.37 -4.18 10.94
N SER A 50 -9.62 -4.57 12.19
CA SER A 50 -9.96 -5.95 12.53
C SER A 50 -11.38 -6.29 12.07
N GLU A 51 -11.70 -7.58 12.07
CA GLU A 51 -13.04 -8.13 11.80
C GLU A 51 -14.12 -7.60 12.78
N THR A 52 -13.71 -7.10 13.95
CA THR A 52 -14.59 -6.47 14.93
C THR A 52 -14.66 -4.95 14.84
N GLY A 53 -13.96 -4.36 13.84
CA GLY A 53 -13.95 -2.91 13.59
C GLY A 53 -12.98 -2.13 14.48
N ARG A 54 -12.06 -2.79 15.21
CA ARG A 54 -10.96 -2.11 15.90
C ARG A 54 -9.94 -1.61 14.88
N ILE A 55 -9.45 -0.39 15.06
CA ILE A 55 -8.54 0.27 14.12
C ILE A 55 -7.16 0.35 14.76
N PHE A 56 -6.13 -0.07 14.04
CA PHE A 56 -4.73 0.00 14.47
C PHE A 56 -3.91 0.78 13.46
N VAL A 57 -2.96 1.55 13.95
CA VAL A 57 -2.04 2.38 13.15
C VAL A 57 -0.62 2.21 13.67
N ASN A 58 0.37 2.55 12.82
CA ASN A 58 1.75 2.61 13.26
C ASN A 58 2.43 3.93 12.89
N PHE A 59 3.47 4.24 13.67
CA PHE A 59 4.28 5.44 13.56
C PHE A 59 5.75 5.02 13.49
N PRO A 60 6.37 5.01 12.30
CA PRO A 60 7.77 4.68 12.16
C PRO A 60 8.67 5.76 12.76
N ARG A 61 9.80 5.35 13.34
CA ARG A 61 10.79 6.28 13.87
C ARG A 61 11.79 6.69 12.80
N TRP A 62 11.31 7.45 11.82
CA TRP A 62 12.11 7.91 10.69
C TRP A 62 12.77 9.25 10.96
N THR A 63 11.96 10.29 11.11
CA THR A 63 12.37 11.68 11.25
C THR A 63 12.15 12.20 12.66
N GLU A 64 11.53 11.40 13.50
CA GLU A 64 11.26 11.66 14.91
C GLU A 64 11.39 10.37 15.72
N ASP A 65 11.68 10.47 17.00
CA ASP A 65 11.68 9.36 17.94
C ASP A 65 10.29 9.22 18.59
N ALA A 66 9.28 8.86 17.77
CA ALA A 66 7.89 8.80 18.19
C ALA A 66 7.71 7.95 19.47
N PRO A 67 6.98 8.45 20.48
CA PRO A 67 6.82 7.74 21.76
C PRO A 67 5.97 6.46 21.63
N VAL A 68 5.21 6.33 20.54
CA VAL A 68 4.36 5.18 20.25
C VAL A 68 4.66 4.69 18.85
N SER A 69 4.96 3.42 18.67
CA SER A 69 5.16 2.78 17.35
C SER A 69 3.89 2.16 16.81
N VAL A 70 3.07 1.55 17.67
CA VAL A 70 1.80 0.92 17.30
C VAL A 70 0.73 1.36 18.29
N ALA A 71 -0.42 1.75 17.77
CA ALA A 71 -1.54 2.19 18.58
C ALA A 71 -2.88 1.68 18.06
N GLU A 72 -3.83 1.50 18.97
CA GLU A 72 -5.26 1.39 18.68
C GLU A 72 -5.86 2.79 18.63
N VAL A 73 -6.63 3.08 17.58
CA VAL A 73 -7.38 4.34 17.44
C VAL A 73 -8.74 4.17 18.10
N MET A 74 -9.01 5.00 19.09
CA MET A 74 -10.23 4.98 19.86
C MET A 74 -11.37 5.70 19.12
N LYS A 75 -12.61 5.51 19.56
CA LYS A 75 -13.81 6.10 18.94
C LYS A 75 -13.81 7.64 18.89
N ASP A 76 -13.12 8.27 19.84
CA ASP A 76 -12.96 9.73 19.91
C ASP A 76 -11.77 10.25 19.07
N GLY A 77 -11.07 9.37 18.35
CA GLY A 77 -9.89 9.68 17.54
C GLY A 77 -8.58 9.75 18.33
N SER A 78 -8.60 9.53 19.65
CA SER A 78 -7.39 9.39 20.45
C SER A 78 -6.70 8.06 20.16
N ILE A 79 -5.42 7.92 20.58
CA ILE A 79 -4.64 6.71 20.38
C ILE A 79 -4.22 6.10 21.73
N LYS A 80 -4.19 4.77 21.78
CA LYS A 80 -3.71 3.99 22.91
C LYS A 80 -2.58 3.07 22.44
N PRO A 81 -1.38 3.09 23.10
CA PRO A 81 -0.29 2.18 22.76
C PRO A 81 -0.77 0.72 22.72
N TYR A 82 -0.41 -0.01 21.66
CA TYR A 82 -0.84 -1.39 21.46
C TYR A 82 0.35 -2.30 21.13
N PRO A 83 0.45 -3.52 21.69
CA PRO A 83 -0.47 -4.13 22.65
C PRO A 83 -0.41 -3.47 24.03
N ASP A 84 0.70 -2.84 24.38
CA ASP A 84 0.93 -2.16 25.66
C ASP A 84 2.06 -1.13 25.56
N ALA A 85 2.34 -0.45 26.68
CA ALA A 85 3.41 0.55 26.75
C ALA A 85 4.81 -0.09 26.72
N GLY A 86 4.96 -1.34 27.19
CA GLY A 86 6.24 -2.04 27.21
C GLY A 86 6.76 -2.29 25.79
N TRP A 87 5.96 -2.89 24.92
CA TRP A 87 6.33 -3.09 23.52
C TRP A 87 6.64 -1.79 22.77
N ASN A 88 6.07 -0.66 23.21
CA ASN A 88 6.28 0.66 22.66
C ASN A 88 7.42 1.45 23.35
N ALA A 89 8.13 0.87 24.31
CA ALA A 89 9.09 1.59 25.16
C ALA A 89 10.42 1.93 24.47
N TRP A 90 10.76 1.31 23.33
CA TRP A 90 11.96 1.64 22.56
C TRP A 90 12.04 3.13 22.24
N ARG A 91 13.27 3.66 22.33
CA ARG A 91 13.61 4.99 21.82
C ARG A 91 14.96 4.90 21.08
N ASN A 92 15.08 5.59 19.96
CA ASN A 92 16.33 5.62 19.22
C ASN A 92 17.47 6.24 20.04
N ALA A 93 17.12 7.22 20.89
CA ALA A 93 18.08 7.90 21.76
C ALA A 93 18.66 6.99 22.86
N SER A 94 17.98 5.88 23.22
CA SER A 94 18.40 4.96 24.30
C SER A 94 18.32 3.50 23.86
N GLY A 95 18.48 3.22 22.57
CA GLY A 95 18.33 1.87 22.02
C GLY A 95 19.32 0.83 22.56
N ASP A 96 20.42 1.24 23.17
CA ASP A 96 21.40 0.34 23.79
C ASP A 96 20.97 -0.12 25.19
N GLU A 97 19.92 0.45 25.76
CA GLU A 97 19.45 0.16 27.12
C GLU A 97 18.42 -0.96 27.19
N ILE A 98 17.73 -1.25 26.10
CA ILE A 98 16.66 -2.25 26.05
C ILE A 98 16.81 -3.17 24.82
N SER A 99 16.28 -4.40 24.94
CA SER A 99 16.37 -5.38 23.86
C SER A 99 15.50 -5.01 22.66
N PRO A 100 16.01 -4.98 21.43
CA PRO A 100 15.19 -4.80 20.25
C PRO A 100 14.31 -6.00 19.91
N ALA A 101 14.54 -7.17 20.52
CA ALA A 101 13.85 -8.41 20.19
C ALA A 101 12.38 -8.43 20.70
N ASP A 102 12.11 -7.74 21.80
CA ASP A 102 10.84 -7.69 22.51
C ASP A 102 10.25 -6.26 22.61
N HIS A 103 10.74 -5.35 21.77
CA HIS A 103 10.25 -3.97 21.63
C HIS A 103 10.10 -3.59 20.16
N PHE A 104 9.17 -2.69 19.86
CA PHE A 104 9.02 -2.10 18.54
C PHE A 104 10.08 -1.03 18.29
N VAL A 105 10.99 -1.31 17.36
CA VAL A 105 12.12 -0.43 17.04
C VAL A 105 11.72 0.66 16.05
N CYS A 106 11.23 0.24 14.86
CA CYS A 106 10.83 1.16 13.80
C CYS A 106 9.76 0.47 12.92
N VAL A 107 8.54 0.40 13.43
CA VAL A 107 7.46 -0.34 12.77
C VAL A 107 7.03 0.32 11.47
N GLN A 108 6.93 -0.47 10.39
CA GLN A 108 6.49 0.01 9.08
C GLN A 108 5.05 -0.36 8.77
N SER A 109 4.58 -1.54 9.16
CA SER A 109 3.26 -2.01 8.77
C SER A 109 2.52 -2.70 9.92
N VAL A 110 1.19 -2.54 9.93
CA VAL A 110 0.23 -3.27 10.77
C VAL A 110 -0.85 -3.88 9.89
N VAL A 111 -1.14 -5.18 10.08
CA VAL A 111 -2.12 -5.91 9.27
C VAL A 111 -2.96 -6.83 10.16
N ALA A 112 -4.28 -6.68 10.11
CA ALA A 112 -5.22 -7.67 10.68
C ALA A 112 -5.40 -8.82 9.69
N ASP A 113 -5.33 -10.06 10.18
CA ASP A 113 -5.42 -11.25 9.33
C ASP A 113 -6.87 -11.72 9.10
N GLY A 114 -7.85 -11.06 9.72
CA GLY A 114 -9.25 -11.48 9.67
C GLY A 114 -9.55 -12.76 10.47
N HIS A 115 -8.59 -13.24 11.26
CA HIS A 115 -8.64 -14.47 12.04
C HIS A 115 -8.28 -14.24 13.52
N GLY A 116 -8.56 -13.04 14.02
CA GLY A 116 -8.37 -12.69 15.43
C GLY A 116 -6.95 -12.25 15.80
N SER A 117 -6.12 -11.88 14.83
CA SER A 117 -4.78 -11.35 15.11
C SER A 117 -4.50 -10.05 14.38
N VAL A 118 -3.67 -9.20 15.00
CA VAL A 118 -2.95 -8.10 14.34
C VAL A 118 -1.48 -8.48 14.26
N TRP A 119 -0.92 -8.27 13.08
CA TRP A 119 0.48 -8.50 12.79
C TRP A 119 1.20 -7.18 12.62
N VAL A 120 2.41 -7.10 13.18
CA VAL A 120 3.24 -5.91 13.18
C VAL A 120 4.57 -6.24 12.51
N LEU A 121 4.86 -5.62 11.38
CA LEU A 121 6.13 -5.77 10.69
C LEU A 121 7.07 -4.63 11.10
N ASP A 122 8.18 -5.01 11.72
CA ASP A 122 9.21 -4.11 12.20
C ASP A 122 10.52 -4.37 11.47
N PRO A 123 10.87 -3.58 10.44
CA PRO A 123 12.18 -3.64 9.78
C PRO A 123 13.33 -3.26 10.70
N ALA A 124 13.04 -2.60 11.83
CA ALA A 124 14.01 -2.14 12.80
C ALA A 124 15.15 -1.31 12.17
N ALA A 125 14.79 -0.43 11.24
CA ALA A 125 15.70 0.47 10.54
C ALA A 125 15.37 1.95 10.82
N PRO A 126 15.69 2.48 12.02
CA PRO A 126 15.45 3.88 12.37
C PRO A 126 16.08 4.82 11.32
N ALA A 127 15.36 5.88 10.97
CA ALA A 127 15.76 6.83 9.93
C ALA A 127 16.06 6.17 8.56
N THR A 128 15.49 4.98 8.29
CA THR A 128 15.76 4.14 7.10
C THR A 128 17.26 3.86 6.87
N GLN A 129 18.02 3.85 7.94
CA GLN A 129 19.48 3.62 7.92
C GLN A 129 19.82 2.16 8.23
N ALA A 130 20.84 1.95 9.06
CA ALA A 130 21.26 0.62 9.44
C ALA A 130 20.19 -0.11 10.27
N LEU A 131 20.05 -1.41 10.00
CA LEU A 131 19.22 -2.29 10.83
C LEU A 131 19.78 -2.35 12.24
N VAL A 132 18.92 -2.27 13.24
CA VAL A 132 19.27 -2.58 14.63
C VAL A 132 19.46 -4.09 14.75
N PRO A 133 20.64 -4.59 15.15
CA PRO A 133 20.90 -6.02 15.26
C PRO A 133 19.89 -6.73 16.16
N GLY A 134 19.28 -7.82 15.69
CA GLY A 134 18.23 -8.56 16.40
C GLY A 134 16.86 -7.87 16.45
N GLY A 135 16.72 -6.73 15.75
CA GLY A 135 15.48 -5.96 15.71
C GLY A 135 14.47 -6.37 14.65
N PRO A 136 14.86 -6.71 13.40
CA PRO A 136 13.92 -7.05 12.34
C PRO A 136 13.04 -8.24 12.69
N LYS A 137 11.71 -8.06 12.63
CA LYS A 137 10.76 -9.10 13.06
C LYS A 137 9.35 -8.88 12.51
N LEU A 138 8.58 -9.96 12.49
CA LEU A 138 7.13 -9.95 12.37
C LEU A 138 6.52 -10.43 13.70
N VAL A 139 5.63 -9.63 14.28
CA VAL A 139 5.02 -9.90 15.59
C VAL A 139 3.54 -10.18 15.42
N ARG A 140 3.07 -11.33 15.92
CA ARG A 140 1.65 -11.68 15.99
C ARG A 140 1.08 -11.29 17.35
N ILE A 141 -0.01 -10.54 17.37
CA ILE A 141 -0.72 -10.12 18.56
C ILE A 141 -2.13 -10.69 18.50
N ASP A 142 -2.52 -11.44 19.54
CA ASP A 142 -3.85 -12.00 19.66
C ASP A 142 -4.84 -10.93 20.12
N LEU A 143 -5.91 -10.72 19.35
CA LEU A 143 -6.90 -9.67 19.59
C LEU A 143 -7.83 -9.94 20.77
N ALA A 144 -8.01 -11.21 21.15
CA ALA A 144 -8.87 -11.57 22.28
C ALA A 144 -8.19 -11.27 23.60
N THR A 145 -6.87 -11.49 23.68
CA THR A 145 -6.08 -11.28 24.90
C THR A 145 -5.29 -9.97 24.90
N ASN A 146 -5.13 -9.32 23.74
CA ASN A 146 -4.24 -8.17 23.49
C ASN A 146 -2.79 -8.44 23.90
N LYS A 147 -2.31 -9.68 23.70
CA LYS A 147 -0.94 -10.09 24.03
C LYS A 147 -0.21 -10.56 22.80
N VAL A 148 1.10 -10.35 22.79
CA VAL A 148 1.97 -10.94 21.79
C VAL A 148 1.89 -12.47 21.90
N ALA A 149 1.46 -13.09 20.82
CA ALA A 149 1.33 -14.54 20.72
C ALA A 149 2.59 -15.20 20.14
N LYS A 150 3.27 -14.52 19.20
CA LYS A 150 4.51 -15.02 18.60
C LYS A 150 5.34 -13.90 18.00
N VAL A 151 6.67 -14.08 18.04
CA VAL A 151 7.66 -13.24 17.37
C VAL A 151 8.43 -14.10 16.38
N TYR A 152 8.52 -13.63 15.14
CA TYR A 152 9.34 -14.19 14.07
C TYR A 152 10.50 -13.23 13.82
N ALA A 153 11.66 -13.53 14.39
CA ALA A 153 12.87 -12.74 14.18
C ALA A 153 13.50 -13.07 12.82
N PHE A 154 14.00 -12.05 12.15
CA PHE A 154 14.68 -12.18 10.86
C PHE A 154 16.18 -11.94 11.04
N ASP A 155 16.97 -12.89 10.61
CA ASP A 155 18.42 -12.78 10.55
C ASP A 155 18.90 -12.12 9.25
N GLN A 156 20.22 -12.02 9.10
CA GLN A 156 20.83 -11.40 7.92
C GLN A 156 20.66 -12.20 6.61
N SER A 157 20.07 -13.39 6.64
CA SER A 157 19.69 -14.10 5.40
C SER A 157 18.36 -13.57 4.84
N VAL A 158 17.57 -12.90 5.66
CA VAL A 158 16.26 -12.31 5.32
C VAL A 158 16.34 -10.78 5.32
N ALA A 159 16.72 -10.18 6.45
CA ALA A 159 16.93 -8.76 6.59
C ALA A 159 18.42 -8.45 6.34
N ILE A 160 18.82 -8.36 5.07
CA ILE A 160 20.22 -8.08 4.66
C ILE A 160 20.56 -6.61 4.93
N PRO A 161 21.86 -6.22 4.97
CA PRO A 161 22.24 -4.81 5.07
C PRO A 161 21.57 -3.97 3.97
N GLY A 162 20.89 -2.89 4.36
CA GLY A 162 20.14 -2.04 3.45
C GLY A 162 18.72 -2.53 3.12
N SER A 163 18.25 -3.63 3.74
CA SER A 163 16.85 -4.06 3.69
C SER A 163 15.94 -3.06 4.39
N TYR A 164 14.70 -2.98 3.90
CA TYR A 164 13.59 -2.34 4.58
C TYR A 164 12.32 -3.16 4.33
N LEU A 165 12.03 -4.11 5.23
CA LEU A 165 10.81 -4.92 5.15
C LEU A 165 9.60 -4.00 5.30
N ASN A 166 8.75 -3.94 4.27
CA ASN A 166 7.75 -2.89 4.16
C ASN A 166 6.34 -3.35 4.55
N ASP A 167 5.72 -4.20 3.76
CA ASP A 167 4.34 -4.61 4.01
C ASP A 167 4.20 -6.14 3.95
N VAL A 168 3.10 -6.67 4.50
CA VAL A 168 2.87 -8.11 4.64
C VAL A 168 1.45 -8.51 4.24
N ARG A 169 1.32 -9.65 3.56
CA ARG A 169 0.03 -10.32 3.29
C ARG A 169 0.14 -11.79 3.67
N PHE A 170 -1.00 -12.40 4.01
CA PHE A 170 -1.07 -13.78 4.48
C PHE A 170 -1.79 -14.67 3.47
N SER A 171 -1.30 -15.90 3.29
CA SER A 171 -2.01 -16.90 2.49
C SER A 171 -3.40 -17.17 3.07
N SER A 172 -4.36 -17.50 2.21
CA SER A 172 -5.76 -17.71 2.62
C SER A 172 -5.94 -18.89 3.60
N ASP A 173 -5.00 -19.83 3.60
CA ASP A 173 -4.99 -20.96 4.53
C ASP A 173 -4.20 -20.67 5.83
N GLY A 174 -3.67 -19.45 5.97
CA GLY A 174 -2.95 -19.01 7.16
C GLY A 174 -1.61 -19.70 7.41
N LYS A 175 -0.99 -20.31 6.37
CA LYS A 175 0.28 -21.02 6.53
C LYS A 175 1.50 -20.17 6.19
N PHE A 176 1.36 -19.20 5.30
CA PHE A 176 2.45 -18.36 4.83
C PHE A 176 2.16 -16.87 4.98
N ALA A 177 3.24 -16.12 5.15
CA ALA A 177 3.23 -14.66 5.01
C ALA A 177 4.20 -14.25 3.89
N PHE A 178 3.78 -13.26 3.10
CA PHE A 178 4.54 -12.67 2.00
C PHE A 178 4.82 -11.21 2.34
N MET A 179 6.08 -10.80 2.30
CA MET A 179 6.51 -9.44 2.61
C MET A 179 7.28 -8.86 1.45
N THR A 180 7.18 -7.55 1.27
CA THR A 180 8.04 -6.78 0.36
C THR A 180 9.25 -6.23 1.11
N ASP A 181 10.34 -6.03 0.40
CA ASP A 181 11.52 -5.32 0.86
C ASP A 181 11.77 -4.13 -0.07
N SER A 182 11.49 -2.92 0.42
CA SER A 182 11.65 -1.66 -0.33
C SER A 182 13.04 -1.05 -0.22
N GLY A 183 13.96 -1.75 0.43
CA GLY A 183 15.34 -1.29 0.63
C GLY A 183 16.17 -1.22 -0.64
N GLN A 184 17.49 -1.03 -0.47
CA GLN A 184 18.44 -0.84 -1.58
C GLN A 184 18.47 -2.00 -2.58
N ARG A 185 18.24 -3.22 -2.09
CA ARG A 185 18.10 -4.43 -2.90
C ARG A 185 16.74 -5.07 -2.62
N GLY A 186 15.76 -4.73 -3.44
CA GLY A 186 14.40 -5.20 -3.29
C GLY A 186 14.26 -6.71 -3.46
N ALA A 187 13.27 -7.26 -2.75
CA ALA A 187 12.93 -8.67 -2.77
C ALA A 187 11.47 -8.89 -2.38
N LEU A 188 10.99 -10.12 -2.53
CA LEU A 188 9.91 -10.64 -1.72
C LEU A 188 10.51 -11.57 -0.64
N VAL A 189 9.84 -11.65 0.51
CA VAL A 189 10.17 -12.60 1.58
C VAL A 189 8.98 -13.51 1.81
N VAL A 190 9.23 -14.81 1.85
CA VAL A 190 8.21 -15.84 2.13
C VAL A 190 8.53 -16.43 3.50
N LEU A 191 7.58 -16.36 4.42
CA LEU A 191 7.68 -16.91 5.77
C LEU A 191 6.66 -18.03 5.95
N GLU A 192 7.11 -19.24 6.33
CA GLU A 192 6.23 -20.31 6.78
C GLU A 192 5.93 -20.14 8.28
N LEU A 193 4.66 -19.90 8.61
CA LEU A 193 4.25 -19.52 9.96
C LEU A 193 4.40 -20.67 10.98
N ALA A 194 4.27 -21.92 10.53
CA ALA A 194 4.40 -23.07 11.41
C ALA A 194 5.84 -23.24 11.92
N SER A 195 6.83 -23.24 11.01
CA SER A 195 8.24 -23.42 11.34
C SER A 195 8.97 -22.15 11.74
N GLY A 196 8.46 -20.98 11.31
CA GLY A 196 9.14 -19.70 11.46
C GLY A 196 10.31 -19.50 10.49
N LYS A 197 10.49 -20.38 9.51
CA LYS A 197 11.53 -20.24 8.50
C LYS A 197 11.09 -19.23 7.44
N ALA A 198 12.00 -18.35 7.05
CA ALA A 198 11.78 -17.36 6.00
C ALA A 198 12.82 -17.47 4.89
N LYS A 199 12.46 -17.07 3.69
CA LYS A 199 13.32 -17.04 2.50
C LYS A 199 13.13 -15.74 1.74
N ARG A 200 14.24 -15.13 1.31
CA ARG A 200 14.23 -14.09 0.29
C ARG A 200 14.07 -14.74 -1.07
N VAL A 201 13.15 -14.25 -1.86
CA VAL A 201 12.89 -14.67 -3.24
C VAL A 201 12.84 -13.45 -4.14
N LEU A 202 13.09 -13.58 -5.42
CA LEU A 202 13.19 -12.49 -6.38
C LEU A 202 14.15 -11.39 -5.90
N ASP A 203 15.19 -11.76 -5.16
CA ASP A 203 16.18 -10.88 -4.58
C ASP A 203 17.01 -10.20 -5.68
N GLY A 204 16.85 -8.87 -5.83
CA GLY A 204 17.45 -8.12 -6.93
C GLY A 204 16.85 -8.37 -8.31
N HIS A 205 15.70 -9.06 -8.42
CA HIS A 205 15.00 -9.27 -9.68
C HIS A 205 14.37 -7.95 -10.20
N SER A 206 14.28 -7.78 -11.51
CA SER A 206 13.77 -6.53 -12.12
C SER A 206 12.37 -6.13 -11.66
N SER A 207 11.52 -7.09 -11.24
CA SER A 207 10.19 -6.81 -10.70
C SER A 207 10.18 -6.27 -9.27
N THR A 208 11.28 -6.43 -8.55
CA THR A 208 11.43 -5.96 -7.17
C THR A 208 12.33 -4.73 -7.06
N GLN A 209 13.04 -4.36 -8.14
CA GLN A 209 13.92 -3.19 -8.20
C GLN A 209 13.20 -1.96 -8.72
N ILE A 210 13.74 -0.78 -8.42
CA ILE A 210 13.30 0.48 -9.03
C ILE A 210 13.24 0.36 -10.56
N GLU A 211 12.26 1.01 -11.18
CA GLU A 211 12.17 1.07 -12.64
C GLU A 211 13.09 2.17 -13.18
N LYS A 212 14.03 1.79 -14.03
CA LYS A 212 15.03 2.73 -14.58
C LYS A 212 14.34 3.87 -15.33
N GLY A 213 14.70 5.10 -14.97
CA GLY A 213 14.19 6.31 -15.61
C GLY A 213 12.90 6.86 -14.99
N VAL A 214 12.26 6.12 -14.08
CA VAL A 214 11.11 6.60 -13.32
C VAL A 214 11.57 7.49 -12.17
N GLN A 215 10.84 8.57 -11.93
CA GLN A 215 11.05 9.52 -10.83
C GLN A 215 9.73 9.78 -10.13
N VAL A 216 9.79 9.99 -8.82
CA VAL A 216 8.62 10.36 -8.02
C VAL A 216 8.47 11.88 -8.08
N HIS A 217 7.26 12.38 -8.34
CA HIS A 217 6.93 13.79 -8.36
C HIS A 217 5.91 14.12 -7.27
N THR A 218 6.07 15.25 -6.62
CA THR A 218 5.09 15.81 -5.71
C THR A 218 4.96 17.31 -5.98
N ASP A 219 3.73 17.82 -5.94
CA ASP A 219 3.45 19.23 -6.24
C ASP A 219 4.02 19.68 -7.61
N GLY A 220 4.05 18.77 -8.58
CA GLY A 220 4.55 19.03 -9.93
C GLY A 220 6.09 19.12 -10.04
N LYS A 221 6.83 18.71 -8.99
CA LYS A 221 8.30 18.72 -8.95
C LYS A 221 8.84 17.33 -8.66
N GLU A 222 9.98 17.01 -9.28
CA GLU A 222 10.72 15.78 -8.97
C GLU A 222 11.19 15.81 -7.50
N LEU A 223 10.92 14.70 -6.79
CA LEU A 223 11.26 14.57 -5.38
C LEU A 223 12.70 14.08 -5.22
N HIS A 224 13.48 14.77 -4.41
CA HIS A 224 14.89 14.44 -4.11
C HIS A 224 15.15 14.46 -2.62
N TYR A 225 16.12 13.67 -2.18
CA TYR A 225 16.71 13.83 -0.87
C TYR A 225 17.44 15.18 -0.76
N PRO A 226 17.70 15.71 0.47
CA PRO A 226 18.39 16.99 0.64
C PRO A 226 19.79 17.06 0.02
N ASP A 227 20.44 15.93 -0.19
CA ASP A 227 21.74 15.81 -0.86
C ASP A 227 21.65 15.70 -2.39
N GLY A 228 20.44 15.82 -2.96
CA GLY A 228 20.18 15.76 -4.40
C GLY A 228 20.01 14.34 -4.94
N ARG A 229 20.15 13.29 -4.13
CA ARG A 229 19.87 11.93 -4.58
C ARG A 229 18.39 11.75 -4.91
N LYS A 230 18.12 10.94 -5.92
CA LYS A 230 16.77 10.58 -6.36
C LYS A 230 16.12 9.59 -5.39
N VAL A 231 14.80 9.62 -5.31
CA VAL A 231 14.03 8.62 -4.55
C VAL A 231 14.17 7.26 -5.21
N GLN A 232 14.51 6.24 -4.43
CA GLN A 232 14.78 4.88 -4.91
C GLN A 232 14.23 3.86 -3.90
N PHE A 233 12.91 3.69 -3.89
CA PHE A 233 12.25 2.64 -3.11
C PHE A 233 11.91 1.45 -4.00
N SER A 234 12.43 0.30 -3.63
CA SER A 234 12.26 -0.98 -4.32
C SER A 234 10.86 -1.57 -4.08
N ALA A 235 10.69 -2.91 -4.05
CA ALA A 235 9.40 -3.57 -3.84
C ALA A 235 8.71 -3.09 -2.57
N ASP A 236 7.54 -2.48 -2.73
CA ASP A 236 6.84 -1.72 -1.70
C ASP A 236 5.39 -2.21 -1.56
N SER A 237 4.51 -1.69 -2.42
CA SER A 237 3.10 -2.05 -2.42
C SER A 237 2.90 -3.56 -2.64
N ILE A 238 1.99 -4.17 -1.87
CA ILE A 238 1.66 -5.60 -1.99
C ILE A 238 0.18 -5.85 -1.70
N ALA A 239 -0.45 -6.73 -2.46
CA ALA A 239 -1.81 -7.22 -2.21
C ALA A 239 -1.95 -8.67 -2.66
N LEU A 240 -2.73 -9.46 -1.91
CA LEU A 240 -3.08 -10.83 -2.27
C LEU A 240 -4.55 -10.90 -2.63
N ALA A 241 -4.84 -11.35 -3.84
CA ALA A 241 -6.21 -11.54 -4.31
C ALA A 241 -6.78 -12.90 -3.85
N PRO A 242 -8.11 -13.02 -3.70
CA PRO A 242 -8.75 -14.26 -3.26
C PRO A 242 -8.56 -15.47 -4.20
N ASP A 243 -8.15 -15.24 -5.45
CA ASP A 243 -7.80 -16.26 -6.43
C ASP A 243 -6.35 -16.74 -6.36
N GLY A 244 -5.59 -16.24 -5.36
CA GLY A 244 -4.23 -16.63 -5.08
C GLY A 244 -3.16 -15.85 -5.84
N TRP A 245 -3.51 -14.85 -6.63
CA TRP A 245 -2.52 -13.96 -7.21
C TRP A 245 -2.00 -12.95 -6.19
N LEU A 246 -0.69 -12.96 -5.95
CA LEU A 246 0.02 -11.92 -5.22
C LEU A 246 0.47 -10.84 -6.20
N TYR A 247 0.09 -9.61 -5.94
CA TYR A 247 0.46 -8.42 -6.71
C TYR A 247 1.44 -7.58 -5.93
N TRP A 248 2.46 -7.04 -6.59
CA TRP A 248 3.40 -6.10 -6.00
C TRP A 248 3.97 -5.15 -7.04
N LYS A 249 4.61 -4.09 -6.57
CA LYS A 249 5.42 -3.20 -7.39
C LYS A 249 6.49 -2.46 -6.56
N PRO A 250 7.60 -2.01 -7.17
CA PRO A 250 8.47 -1.00 -6.57
C PRO A 250 7.73 0.33 -6.41
N LEU A 251 7.91 1.07 -5.31
CA LEU A 251 7.33 2.42 -5.20
C LEU A 251 7.85 3.30 -6.35
N THR A 252 9.19 3.29 -6.57
CA THR A 252 9.81 4.00 -7.70
C THR A 252 9.69 3.16 -8.98
N GLY A 253 8.48 3.07 -9.50
CA GLY A 253 8.14 2.32 -10.70
C GLY A 253 6.67 2.50 -11.06
N HIS A 254 6.29 2.22 -12.29
CA HIS A 254 4.90 2.26 -12.77
C HIS A 254 4.31 0.85 -12.93
N LYS A 255 5.16 -0.15 -13.18
CA LYS A 255 4.75 -1.50 -13.55
C LYS A 255 4.22 -2.27 -12.34
N LEU A 256 3.08 -2.89 -12.55
CA LEU A 256 2.48 -3.87 -11.66
C LEU A 256 2.97 -5.27 -12.06
N TYR A 257 3.32 -6.09 -11.09
CA TYR A 257 3.70 -7.48 -11.27
C TYR A 257 2.81 -8.39 -10.45
N ARG A 258 2.71 -9.65 -10.86
CA ARG A 258 2.01 -10.68 -10.10
C ARG A 258 2.68 -12.05 -10.22
N ILE A 259 2.43 -12.90 -9.23
CA ILE A 259 2.80 -14.31 -9.21
C ILE A 259 1.72 -15.12 -8.49
N GLN A 260 1.54 -16.40 -8.81
CA GLN A 260 0.72 -17.26 -7.97
C GLN A 260 1.41 -17.49 -6.63
N ALA A 261 0.70 -17.22 -5.51
CA ALA A 261 1.24 -17.41 -4.16
C ALA A 261 1.75 -18.85 -3.96
N SER A 262 1.05 -19.83 -4.53
CA SER A 262 1.47 -21.25 -4.50
C SER A 262 2.85 -21.53 -5.10
N ALA A 263 3.31 -20.72 -6.07
CA ALA A 263 4.68 -20.83 -6.58
C ALA A 263 5.71 -20.33 -5.56
N LEU A 264 5.39 -19.28 -4.81
CA LEU A 264 6.23 -18.79 -3.72
C LEU A 264 6.27 -19.78 -2.56
N GLU A 265 5.13 -20.36 -2.19
CA GLU A 265 4.97 -21.31 -1.09
C GLU A 265 5.72 -22.63 -1.35
N SER A 266 5.73 -23.10 -2.59
CA SER A 266 6.39 -24.35 -2.97
C SER A 266 7.83 -24.13 -3.45
N LYS A 267 7.99 -23.62 -4.70
CA LYS A 267 9.29 -23.43 -5.33
C LYS A 267 10.15 -22.41 -4.59
N GLY A 268 9.60 -21.21 -4.34
CA GLY A 268 10.32 -20.09 -3.71
C GLY A 268 10.81 -20.45 -2.31
N PHE A 269 9.93 -21.03 -1.49
CA PHE A 269 10.28 -21.45 -0.13
C PHE A 269 11.29 -22.61 -0.13
N ALA A 270 11.24 -23.51 -1.12
CA ALA A 270 12.26 -24.55 -1.32
C ALA A 270 13.60 -24.00 -1.84
N GLY A 271 13.70 -22.70 -2.14
CA GLY A 271 14.91 -22.06 -2.66
C GLY A 271 15.12 -22.27 -4.17
N GLN A 272 14.08 -22.66 -4.89
CA GLN A 272 14.10 -22.76 -6.35
C GLN A 272 13.80 -21.37 -6.97
N ASP A 273 14.29 -21.16 -8.20
CA ASP A 273 14.02 -19.94 -8.95
C ASP A 273 12.55 -19.84 -9.35
N VAL A 274 11.93 -18.69 -9.07
CA VAL A 274 10.56 -18.36 -9.42
C VAL A 274 10.46 -17.17 -10.40
N ALA A 275 11.59 -16.70 -10.93
CA ALA A 275 11.62 -15.56 -11.85
C ALA A 275 10.76 -15.80 -13.10
N GLY A 276 10.76 -17.04 -13.62
CA GLY A 276 9.93 -17.45 -14.76
C GLY A 276 8.42 -17.49 -14.48
N ASP A 277 8.00 -17.51 -13.23
CA ASP A 277 6.57 -17.49 -12.83
C ASP A 277 6.04 -16.05 -12.66
N VAL A 278 6.92 -15.03 -12.67
CA VAL A 278 6.55 -13.61 -12.56
C VAL A 278 5.90 -13.12 -13.84
N GLN A 279 4.75 -12.47 -13.71
CA GLN A 279 4.00 -11.88 -14.83
C GLN A 279 3.91 -10.36 -14.66
N PRO A 280 4.35 -9.55 -15.64
CA PRO A 280 3.96 -8.14 -15.73
C PRO A 280 2.44 -8.05 -15.89
N PHE A 281 1.81 -7.11 -15.16
CA PHE A 281 0.35 -6.97 -15.18
C PHE A 281 -0.11 -5.52 -15.44
N GLY A 282 0.55 -4.84 -16.36
CA GLY A 282 0.28 -3.45 -16.73
C GLY A 282 0.90 -2.43 -15.80
N GLU A 283 0.32 -1.24 -15.72
CA GLU A 283 0.86 -0.11 -14.96
C GLU A 283 -0.20 0.50 -14.04
N VAL A 284 0.23 1.03 -12.91
CA VAL A 284 -0.62 1.71 -11.92
C VAL A 284 -0.03 3.05 -11.44
N GLY A 285 1.09 3.50 -12.03
CA GLY A 285 1.76 4.73 -11.63
C GLY A 285 2.58 4.59 -10.34
N ILE A 286 3.04 5.72 -9.80
CA ILE A 286 3.67 5.78 -8.47
C ILE A 286 2.62 5.48 -7.42
N SER A 287 2.93 4.54 -6.52
CA SER A 287 2.00 4.09 -5.49
C SER A 287 2.78 3.57 -4.29
N ASP A 288 2.27 3.84 -3.11
CA ASP A 288 2.76 3.36 -1.83
C ASP A 288 1.99 2.12 -1.39
N GLY A 289 0.69 2.23 -1.15
CA GLY A 289 -0.16 1.16 -0.65
C GLY A 289 -1.08 0.50 -1.69
N PHE A 290 -1.29 -0.80 -1.51
CA PHE A 290 -2.27 -1.61 -2.24
C PHE A 290 -3.30 -2.23 -1.30
N TRP A 291 -4.53 -2.33 -1.78
CA TRP A 291 -5.59 -3.08 -1.12
C TRP A 291 -6.46 -3.81 -2.13
N ILE A 292 -6.72 -5.09 -1.89
CA ILE A 292 -7.76 -5.85 -2.57
C ILE A 292 -8.75 -6.29 -1.49
N GLY A 293 -10.02 -5.90 -1.65
CA GLY A 293 -11.09 -6.36 -0.77
C GLY A 293 -11.29 -7.88 -0.84
N ASP A 294 -11.82 -8.46 0.21
CA ASP A 294 -12.21 -9.86 0.20
C ASP A 294 -13.46 -10.11 -0.71
N LYS A 295 -13.84 -11.37 -0.86
CA LYS A 295 -15.02 -11.76 -1.66
C LYS A 295 -16.35 -11.21 -1.10
N ALA A 296 -16.38 -10.83 0.18
CA ALA A 296 -17.57 -10.28 0.83
C ALA A 296 -17.79 -8.80 0.50
N THR A 297 -16.75 -8.13 0.01
CA THR A 297 -16.84 -6.74 -0.43
C THR A 297 -17.24 -6.64 -1.89
N LYS A 298 -17.92 -5.55 -2.27
CA LYS A 298 -18.28 -5.28 -3.67
C LYS A 298 -17.05 -5.30 -4.56
N GLY A 299 -17.12 -5.99 -5.71
CA GLY A 299 -15.99 -6.20 -6.60
C GLY A 299 -15.40 -7.61 -6.58
N ASN A 300 -15.95 -8.52 -5.76
CA ASN A 300 -15.59 -9.95 -5.72
C ASN A 300 -14.08 -10.23 -5.60
N GLY A 301 -13.34 -9.33 -4.92
CA GLY A 301 -11.89 -9.46 -4.80
C GLY A 301 -11.09 -9.10 -6.06
N ASN A 302 -11.71 -8.50 -7.06
CA ASN A 302 -11.04 -8.09 -8.31
C ASN A 302 -10.64 -6.61 -8.34
N LEU A 303 -11.07 -5.81 -7.37
CA LEU A 303 -10.74 -4.39 -7.33
C LEU A 303 -9.47 -4.14 -6.54
N LEU A 304 -8.42 -3.75 -7.23
CA LEU A 304 -7.16 -3.28 -6.64
C LEU A 304 -7.25 -1.78 -6.39
N TYR A 305 -7.34 -1.37 -5.13
CA TYR A 305 -7.17 0.02 -4.72
C TYR A 305 -5.70 0.35 -4.64
N VAL A 306 -5.36 1.54 -5.12
CA VAL A 306 -4.00 2.04 -5.30
C VAL A 306 -3.92 3.44 -4.72
N THR A 307 -2.97 3.70 -3.84
CA THR A 307 -2.66 5.07 -3.43
C THR A 307 -1.90 5.78 -4.55
N SER A 308 -2.15 7.06 -4.72
CA SER A 308 -1.52 7.89 -5.77
C SER A 308 -0.93 9.15 -5.13
N PRO A 309 0.28 9.06 -4.51
CA PRO A 309 0.89 10.17 -3.78
C PRO A 309 1.21 11.38 -4.67
N GLU A 310 1.51 11.18 -5.95
CA GLU A 310 1.80 12.27 -6.89
C GLU A 310 0.58 13.18 -7.14
N THR A 311 -0.64 12.64 -7.01
CA THR A 311 -1.90 13.35 -7.31
C THR A 311 -2.81 13.54 -6.10
N ASN A 312 -2.35 13.14 -4.90
CA ASN A 312 -3.16 13.14 -3.67
C ASN A 312 -4.50 12.44 -3.87
N ALA A 313 -4.45 11.21 -4.38
CA ALA A 313 -5.64 10.47 -4.78
C ALA A 313 -5.60 9.01 -4.32
N VAL A 314 -6.78 8.39 -4.30
CA VAL A 314 -6.97 6.95 -4.31
C VAL A 314 -7.56 6.56 -5.64
N SER A 315 -6.96 5.59 -6.28
CA SER A 315 -7.40 5.03 -7.56
C SER A 315 -7.79 3.56 -7.40
N VAL A 316 -8.50 3.02 -8.38
CA VAL A 316 -8.90 1.62 -8.43
C VAL A 316 -8.71 1.05 -9.82
N ARG A 317 -8.27 -0.20 -9.88
CA ARG A 317 -8.16 -0.98 -11.11
C ARG A 317 -8.94 -2.27 -10.95
N ASP A 318 -9.74 -2.59 -11.97
CA ASP A 318 -10.41 -3.90 -12.09
C ASP A 318 -9.43 -4.91 -12.69
N LEU A 319 -8.97 -5.85 -11.88
CA LEU A 319 -8.01 -6.88 -12.26
C LEU A 319 -8.60 -7.88 -13.27
N SER A 320 -9.93 -8.03 -13.32
CA SER A 320 -10.61 -8.90 -14.29
C SER A 320 -10.46 -8.43 -15.73
N GLN A 321 -10.15 -7.14 -15.93
CA GLN A 321 -9.88 -6.57 -17.24
C GLN A 321 -8.47 -6.88 -17.79
N GLY A 322 -7.66 -7.62 -17.03
CA GLY A 322 -6.33 -8.02 -17.43
C GLY A 322 -5.29 -6.89 -17.40
N PRO A 323 -4.13 -7.09 -18.09
CA PRO A 323 -3.01 -6.13 -18.05
C PRO A 323 -3.31 -4.74 -18.63
N SER A 324 -4.30 -4.62 -19.49
CA SER A 324 -4.73 -3.35 -20.12
C SER A 324 -5.85 -2.63 -19.36
N GLY A 325 -6.32 -3.19 -18.23
CA GLY A 325 -7.36 -2.58 -17.42
C GLY A 325 -6.98 -1.15 -16.98
N ALA A 326 -7.91 -0.20 -17.13
CA ALA A 326 -7.68 1.19 -16.81
C ALA A 326 -7.63 1.42 -15.28
N LEU A 327 -6.73 2.31 -14.86
CA LEU A 327 -6.72 2.87 -13.51
C LEU A 327 -7.72 4.04 -13.46
N ARG A 328 -8.68 4.00 -12.54
CA ARG A 328 -9.72 5.02 -12.37
C ARG A 328 -9.59 5.69 -11.00
N THR A 329 -9.57 7.00 -10.96
CA THR A 329 -9.59 7.76 -9.71
C THR A 329 -10.92 7.55 -8.98
N VAL A 330 -10.86 7.16 -7.72
CA VAL A 330 -12.00 7.00 -6.81
C VAL A 330 -12.26 8.28 -6.04
N VAL A 331 -11.22 8.82 -5.43
CA VAL A 331 -11.26 10.09 -4.69
C VAL A 331 -9.93 10.82 -4.90
N GLN A 332 -10.01 12.12 -5.15
CA GLN A 332 -8.86 13.01 -5.22
C GLN A 332 -9.15 14.24 -4.34
N ASP A 333 -8.24 14.51 -3.42
CA ASP A 333 -8.40 15.60 -2.46
C ASP A 333 -7.02 16.05 -1.97
N ALA A 334 -6.76 17.35 -1.95
CA ALA A 334 -5.48 17.91 -1.49
C ALA A 334 -5.13 17.49 -0.04
N ARG A 335 -6.11 17.08 0.74
CA ARG A 335 -5.94 16.57 2.10
C ARG A 335 -5.36 15.14 2.13
N LEU A 336 -5.45 14.38 1.03
CA LEU A 336 -4.81 13.06 0.87
C LEU A 336 -3.31 13.22 0.55
N ARG A 337 -2.60 13.98 1.37
CA ARG A 337 -1.19 14.27 1.13
C ARG A 337 -0.32 13.07 1.46
N TRP A 338 0.26 12.47 0.41
CA TRP A 338 0.91 11.16 0.43
C TRP A 338 0.00 10.10 1.07
N PRO A 339 -1.08 9.69 0.38
CA PRO A 339 -1.87 8.56 0.84
C PRO A 339 -0.95 7.32 0.82
N ASP A 340 -0.90 6.64 1.98
CA ASP A 340 0.12 5.62 2.26
C ASP A 340 -0.51 4.22 2.24
N THR A 341 -1.18 3.84 3.30
CA THR A 341 -1.66 2.46 3.50
C THR A 341 -3.19 2.42 3.63
N PHE A 342 -3.77 1.28 3.26
CA PHE A 342 -5.19 1.01 3.38
C PHE A 342 -5.54 0.05 4.51
N GLY A 343 -6.73 0.22 5.07
CA GLY A 343 -7.45 -0.79 5.84
C GLY A 343 -8.90 -0.85 5.41
N GLN A 344 -9.58 -1.97 5.61
CA GLN A 344 -11.00 -2.10 5.31
C GLN A 344 -11.75 -2.57 6.55
N GLY A 345 -12.83 -1.85 6.88
CA GLY A 345 -13.74 -2.23 7.94
C GLY A 345 -14.70 -3.34 7.51
N PRO A 346 -15.31 -4.05 8.48
CA PRO A 346 -16.24 -5.15 8.19
C PRO A 346 -17.50 -4.70 7.44
N ASP A 347 -17.78 -3.40 7.43
CA ASP A 347 -18.88 -2.79 6.67
C ASP A 347 -18.49 -2.35 5.25
N GLY A 348 -17.28 -2.71 4.79
CA GLY A 348 -16.73 -2.34 3.49
C GLY A 348 -16.19 -0.91 3.40
N THR A 349 -16.19 -0.15 4.50
CA THR A 349 -15.56 1.19 4.55
C THR A 349 -14.05 1.06 4.37
N ILE A 350 -13.47 1.84 3.46
CA ILE A 350 -12.03 1.90 3.24
C ILE A 350 -11.45 3.03 4.10
N TYR A 351 -10.38 2.73 4.79
CA TYR A 351 -9.55 3.64 5.56
C TYR A 351 -8.23 3.87 4.83
N VAL A 352 -7.72 5.09 4.87
CA VAL A 352 -6.44 5.46 4.27
C VAL A 352 -5.71 6.44 5.17
N THR A 353 -4.42 6.20 5.39
CA THR A 353 -3.52 7.12 6.09
C THR A 353 -2.93 8.14 5.14
N THR A 354 -2.55 9.29 5.67
CA THR A 354 -1.75 10.30 4.96
C THR A 354 -0.51 10.58 5.78
N SER A 355 0.66 10.15 5.24
CA SER A 355 1.93 10.18 5.96
C SER A 355 2.70 11.48 5.83
N HIS A 356 2.37 12.33 4.84
CA HIS A 356 3.06 13.59 4.55
C HIS A 356 4.58 13.43 4.37
N ILE A 357 5.04 12.24 3.92
CA ILE A 357 6.47 11.92 3.87
C ILE A 357 7.26 12.90 3.01
N GLN A 358 6.69 13.39 1.89
CA GLN A 358 7.33 14.36 1.01
C GLN A 358 7.60 15.71 1.66
N ASP A 359 6.95 16.01 2.79
CA ASP A 359 7.12 17.23 3.56
C ASP A 359 8.04 17.05 4.78
N SER A 360 8.55 15.85 5.00
CA SER A 360 9.41 15.49 6.12
C SER A 360 10.89 15.85 5.87
N ALA A 361 11.69 15.70 6.91
CA ALA A 361 13.15 15.89 6.84
C ALA A 361 13.87 14.91 5.90
N PHE A 362 13.19 13.85 5.44
CA PHE A 362 13.73 12.99 4.38
C PHE A 362 13.99 13.76 3.08
N PHE A 363 13.09 14.68 2.73
CA PHE A 363 13.10 15.35 1.43
C PHE A 363 13.26 16.87 1.54
N LYS A 364 13.05 17.43 2.73
CA LYS A 364 13.20 18.87 2.99
C LYS A 364 14.19 19.07 4.12
N LYS A 365 15.41 19.53 3.78
CA LYS A 365 16.46 19.74 4.76
C LYS A 365 15.97 20.53 5.98
N ASP A 366 16.21 19.97 7.16
CA ASP A 366 15.85 20.56 8.45
C ASP A 366 14.36 20.88 8.63
N ALA A 367 13.47 20.27 7.81
CA ALA A 367 12.05 20.46 7.95
C ALA A 367 11.55 19.78 9.24
N PRO A 368 10.70 20.46 10.03
CA PRO A 368 9.97 19.77 11.09
C PRO A 368 9.00 18.73 10.48
N PRO A 369 8.55 17.74 11.25
CA PRO A 369 7.50 16.84 10.80
C PRO A 369 6.28 17.64 10.34
N SER A 370 5.72 17.29 9.16
CA SER A 370 4.50 17.91 8.64
C SER A 370 3.28 17.32 9.36
N LEU A 371 2.84 17.98 10.42
CA LEU A 371 1.79 17.53 11.32
C LEU A 371 0.57 18.45 11.30
N PRO A 372 -0.60 17.96 11.65
CA PRO A 372 -0.91 16.56 11.98
C PRO A 372 -0.99 15.68 10.72
N THR A 373 -0.55 14.43 10.82
CA THR A 373 -0.91 13.39 9.87
C THR A 373 -2.32 12.88 10.15
N GLN A 374 -2.97 12.20 9.21
CA GLN A 374 -4.38 11.88 9.35
C GLN A 374 -4.73 10.45 8.96
N LEU A 375 -5.82 9.98 9.53
CA LEU A 375 -6.58 8.84 9.09
C LEU A 375 -7.90 9.30 8.48
N TRP A 376 -8.14 8.90 7.25
CA TRP A 376 -9.35 9.17 6.49
C TRP A 376 -10.14 7.91 6.23
N LYS A 377 -11.43 8.04 5.95
CA LYS A 377 -12.28 6.95 5.46
C LYS A 377 -13.23 7.41 4.38
N PHE A 378 -13.62 6.48 3.53
CA PHE A 378 -14.67 6.65 2.53
C PHE A 378 -15.35 5.32 2.24
N LYS A 379 -16.60 5.38 1.74
CA LYS A 379 -17.22 4.18 1.16
C LYS A 379 -17.00 4.20 -0.34
N PRO A 380 -16.49 3.11 -0.93
CA PRO A 380 -16.45 2.99 -2.39
C PRO A 380 -17.85 3.25 -2.97
N ALA A 381 -17.92 3.98 -4.09
CA ALA A 381 -19.16 4.11 -4.84
C ALA A 381 -19.61 2.72 -5.31
N GLU A 382 -20.92 2.49 -5.27
CA GLU A 382 -21.54 1.25 -5.72
C GLU A 382 -21.36 1.03 -7.23
#